data_81dc8664590ddf07c46b4168666ff88d
#
_entry.id   81dc8664590ddf07c46b4168666ff88d
#
_cell.length_a   1.000
_cell.length_b   1.000
_cell.length_c   1.000
_cell.angle_alpha   90.00
_cell.angle_beta   90.00
_cell.angle_gamma   90.00
#
_symmetry.space_group_name_H-M   'P 1'
#
loop_
_entity.id
_entity.type
_entity.pdbx_description
1 polymer ?
#
loop_
_entity_poly.entity_id
_entity_poly.type
_entity_poly.pdbx_seq_one_letter_code
_entity_poly.pdbx_strand_id
1 'polypeptide(L)'
;MKIKVGINGFGRIGRFVFRAAVERDDIEVVGINDLIDIDYMAYMLKYDSTHGRFKGTVDVVDGQLIVNGNTVRVTAERDPSQLKWDEIDVDVVVESTGLFLTDETARKHIAAGAKQVVLSAPSKDDTPMFVCGVNLNEYAGQDIVSNASCTTNCLAPIAKVLNDNWGIQDGLMTTVHATTATQKTVDSPSAKDWRGGRGAGQNIIPSSTGAAKAVG
;
A
#
# COMPACT_ATOMS: atom_id res chain seq x y z
N MET A 1 10.53 3.20 -22.05
CA MET A 1 10.95 3.94 -20.83
C MET A 1 10.22 3.29 -19.68
N LYS A 2 10.89 2.97 -18.56
CA LYS A 2 10.23 2.40 -17.39
C LYS A 2 9.60 3.51 -16.54
N ILE A 3 8.46 3.21 -15.90
CA ILE A 3 7.86 4.10 -14.90
C ILE A 3 8.71 4.01 -13.63
N LYS A 4 9.25 5.13 -13.18
CA LYS A 4 10.05 5.22 -11.95
C LYS A 4 9.15 5.38 -10.73
N VAL A 5 9.23 4.45 -9.80
CA VAL A 5 8.38 4.38 -8.61
C VAL A 5 9.19 4.67 -7.36
N GLY A 6 8.65 5.59 -6.54
CA GLY A 6 9.04 5.78 -5.14
C GLY A 6 8.05 5.07 -4.20
N ILE A 7 8.53 4.51 -3.10
CA ILE A 7 7.68 3.89 -2.08
C ILE A 7 7.87 4.62 -0.76
N ASN A 8 6.79 5.17 -0.22
CA ASN A 8 6.78 5.74 1.13
C ASN A 8 6.11 4.78 2.11
N GLY A 9 6.88 4.25 3.05
CA GLY A 9 6.48 3.18 3.95
C GLY A 9 6.82 1.79 3.41
N PHE A 10 7.79 1.13 4.03
CA PHE A 10 8.25 -0.20 3.63
C PHE A 10 7.74 -1.30 4.58
N GLY A 11 6.53 -1.10 5.07
CA GLY A 11 5.76 -2.09 5.81
C GLY A 11 5.33 -3.26 4.92
N ARG A 12 4.28 -3.97 5.32
CA ARG A 12 3.79 -5.13 4.56
C ARG A 12 3.45 -4.77 3.11
N ILE A 13 2.68 -3.69 2.90
CA ILE A 13 2.20 -3.29 1.58
C ILE A 13 3.35 -2.78 0.71
N GLY A 14 4.18 -1.86 1.21
CA GLY A 14 5.31 -1.32 0.43
C GLY A 14 6.27 -2.41 -0.05
N ARG A 15 6.56 -3.42 0.80
CA ARG A 15 7.38 -4.57 0.38
C ARG A 15 6.73 -5.41 -0.71
N PHE A 16 5.40 -5.58 -0.69
CA PHE A 16 4.72 -6.32 -1.75
C PHE A 16 4.66 -5.55 -3.05
N VAL A 17 4.42 -4.25 -2.99
CA VAL A 17 4.54 -3.38 -4.18
C VAL A 17 5.94 -3.51 -4.78
N PHE A 18 6.99 -3.45 -3.95
CA PHE A 18 8.36 -3.65 -4.41
C PHE A 18 8.55 -5.02 -5.10
N ARG A 19 8.13 -6.11 -4.43
CA ARG A 19 8.25 -7.47 -4.97
C ARG A 19 7.50 -7.65 -6.29
N ALA A 20 6.30 -7.08 -6.42
CA ALA A 20 5.54 -7.12 -7.65
C ALA A 20 6.17 -6.27 -8.76
N ALA A 21 6.73 -5.10 -8.41
CA ALA A 21 7.35 -4.20 -9.36
C ALA A 21 8.61 -4.81 -10.01
N VAL A 22 9.45 -5.51 -9.24
CA VAL A 22 10.68 -6.12 -9.78
C VAL A 22 10.41 -7.32 -10.71
N GLU A 23 9.20 -7.86 -10.74
CA GLU A 23 8.78 -8.90 -11.70
C GLU A 23 8.26 -8.30 -13.01
N ARG A 24 8.26 -6.96 -13.16
CA ARG A 24 7.77 -6.24 -14.33
C ARG A 24 8.90 -5.54 -15.08
N ASP A 25 8.79 -5.54 -16.40
CA ASP A 25 9.78 -4.89 -17.27
C ASP A 25 9.50 -3.39 -17.50
N ASP A 26 8.29 -2.93 -17.19
CA ASP A 26 7.83 -1.56 -17.41
C ASP A 26 7.90 -0.67 -16.17
N ILE A 27 8.28 -1.22 -15.00
CA ILE A 27 8.39 -0.51 -13.72
C ILE A 27 9.81 -0.63 -13.16
N GLU A 28 10.26 0.43 -12.50
CA GLU A 28 11.52 0.46 -11.75
C GLU A 28 11.31 1.17 -10.41
N VAL A 29 11.58 0.48 -9.30
CA VAL A 29 11.58 1.11 -7.98
C VAL A 29 12.93 1.77 -7.76
N VAL A 30 12.95 3.11 -7.73
CA VAL A 30 14.17 3.91 -7.63
C VAL A 30 14.42 4.46 -6.23
N GLY A 31 13.41 4.48 -5.37
CA GLY A 31 13.56 4.99 -4.00
C GLY A 31 12.56 4.40 -3.01
N ILE A 32 12.99 4.29 -1.77
CA ILE A 32 12.19 3.85 -0.62
C ILE A 32 12.42 4.83 0.51
N ASN A 33 11.35 5.20 1.21
CA ASN A 33 11.42 5.91 2.48
C ASN A 33 10.78 5.08 3.58
N ASP A 34 11.51 4.83 4.66
CA ASP A 34 11.00 4.25 5.91
C ASP A 34 11.94 4.62 7.06
N LEU A 35 11.44 4.55 8.29
CA LEU A 35 12.21 4.92 9.48
C LEU A 35 13.00 3.75 10.08
N ILE A 36 12.95 2.58 9.46
CA ILE A 36 13.69 1.39 9.89
C ILE A 36 15.13 1.41 9.35
N ASP A 37 16.00 0.69 10.02
CA ASP A 37 17.38 0.47 9.58
C ASP A 37 17.44 -0.26 8.23
N ILE A 38 18.43 0.09 7.40
CA ILE A 38 18.56 -0.44 6.03
C ILE A 38 18.88 -1.94 6.00
N ASP A 39 19.68 -2.45 6.95
CA ASP A 39 19.98 -3.87 7.05
C ASP A 39 18.73 -4.66 7.43
N TYR A 40 17.91 -4.09 8.34
CA TYR A 40 16.64 -4.69 8.71
C TYR A 40 15.63 -4.60 7.56
N MET A 41 15.63 -3.53 6.79
CA MET A 41 14.84 -3.39 5.56
C MET A 41 15.17 -4.49 4.54
N ALA A 42 16.47 -4.71 4.29
CA ALA A 42 16.97 -5.76 3.42
C ALA A 42 16.57 -7.16 3.92
N TYR A 43 16.70 -7.42 5.23
CA TYR A 43 16.25 -8.65 5.86
C TYR A 43 14.75 -8.91 5.63
N MET A 44 13.90 -7.90 5.90
CA MET A 44 12.46 -8.03 5.70
C MET A 44 12.03 -8.16 4.24
N LEU A 45 12.78 -7.59 3.31
CA LEU A 45 12.53 -7.80 1.88
C LEU A 45 12.90 -9.24 1.48
N LYS A 46 14.03 -9.74 2.01
CA LYS A 46 14.57 -11.08 1.71
C LYS A 46 13.67 -12.20 2.21
N TYR A 47 13.08 -12.04 3.41
CA TYR A 47 12.32 -13.10 4.08
C TYR A 47 10.89 -12.67 4.38
N ASP A 48 9.92 -13.47 3.97
CA ASP A 48 8.50 -13.28 4.27
C ASP A 48 7.86 -14.61 4.67
N SER A 49 7.14 -14.61 5.80
CA SER A 49 6.52 -15.82 6.35
C SER A 49 5.35 -16.33 5.52
N THR A 50 4.67 -15.45 4.76
CA THR A 50 3.51 -15.80 3.95
C THR A 50 3.88 -16.08 2.51
N HIS A 51 4.73 -15.22 1.91
CA HIS A 51 5.08 -15.28 0.49
C HIS A 51 6.47 -15.85 0.22
N GLY A 52 7.17 -16.29 1.28
CA GLY A 52 8.47 -16.93 1.16
C GLY A 52 9.63 -15.98 0.83
N ARG A 53 10.76 -16.57 0.49
CA ARG A 53 11.97 -15.79 0.17
C ARG A 53 11.78 -14.97 -1.11
N PHE A 54 12.43 -13.80 -1.13
CA PHE A 54 12.52 -12.98 -2.32
C PHE A 54 13.25 -13.75 -3.44
N LYS A 55 12.69 -13.71 -4.65
CA LYS A 55 13.26 -14.37 -5.82
C LYS A 55 14.27 -13.44 -6.50
N GLY A 56 15.47 -13.36 -5.94
CA GLY A 56 16.52 -12.49 -6.43
C GLY A 56 17.57 -12.21 -5.37
N THR A 57 18.46 -11.27 -5.63
CA THR A 57 19.50 -10.82 -4.70
C THR A 57 19.05 -9.56 -3.97
N VAL A 58 19.35 -9.50 -2.67
CA VAL A 58 19.15 -8.32 -1.83
C VAL A 58 20.37 -8.17 -0.96
N ASP A 59 21.11 -7.10 -1.13
CA ASP A 59 22.34 -6.83 -0.42
C ASP A 59 22.38 -5.38 0.08
N VAL A 60 23.18 -5.14 1.10
CA VAL A 60 23.52 -3.79 1.56
C VAL A 60 25.02 -3.62 1.39
N VAL A 61 25.43 -2.66 0.57
CA VAL A 61 26.84 -2.38 0.28
C VAL A 61 27.08 -0.89 0.47
N ASP A 62 28.03 -0.54 1.32
CA ASP A 62 28.38 0.85 1.65
C ASP A 62 27.16 1.71 2.07
N GLY A 63 26.23 1.10 2.83
CA GLY A 63 24.99 1.77 3.28
C GLY A 63 23.93 1.97 2.19
N GLN A 64 24.04 1.31 1.05
CA GLN A 64 23.09 1.35 -0.04
C GLN A 64 22.36 0.01 -0.19
N LEU A 65 21.06 0.06 -0.42
CA LEU A 65 20.26 -1.13 -0.74
C LEU A 65 20.45 -1.49 -2.22
N ILE A 66 20.90 -2.72 -2.48
CA ILE A 66 21.08 -3.22 -3.84
C ILE A 66 20.18 -4.43 -4.06
N VAL A 67 19.28 -4.33 -5.03
CA VAL A 67 18.34 -5.41 -5.36
C VAL A 67 18.50 -5.80 -6.83
N ASN A 68 18.78 -7.07 -7.08
CA ASN A 68 19.05 -7.60 -8.43
C ASN A 68 20.13 -6.79 -9.18
N GLY A 69 21.13 -6.29 -8.45
CA GLY A 69 22.21 -5.46 -9.00
C GLY A 69 21.87 -3.98 -9.20
N ASN A 70 20.63 -3.55 -8.93
CA ASN A 70 20.23 -2.15 -9.03
C ASN A 70 20.24 -1.49 -7.65
N THR A 71 20.82 -0.29 -7.59
CA THR A 71 20.82 0.52 -6.37
C THR A 71 19.45 1.18 -6.20
N VAL A 72 18.89 1.08 -4.99
CA VAL A 72 17.64 1.73 -4.59
C VAL A 72 17.98 2.78 -3.53
N ARG A 73 17.61 4.04 -3.79
CA ARG A 73 17.80 5.11 -2.80
C ARG A 73 16.94 4.85 -1.57
N VAL A 74 17.54 4.86 -0.38
CA VAL A 74 16.82 4.73 0.90
C VAL A 74 16.93 6.03 1.68
N THR A 75 15.79 6.51 2.20
CA THR A 75 15.69 7.69 3.06
C THR A 75 14.92 7.34 4.34
N ALA A 76 15.07 8.14 5.38
CA ALA A 76 14.41 7.99 6.68
C ALA A 76 13.75 9.30 7.13
N GLU A 77 12.95 9.89 6.24
CA GLU A 77 12.29 11.17 6.45
C GLU A 77 10.85 10.99 6.96
N ARG A 78 10.50 11.77 7.99
CA ARG A 78 9.13 11.79 8.54
C ARG A 78 8.18 12.66 7.74
N ASP A 79 8.66 13.75 7.17
CA ASP A 79 7.87 14.66 6.36
C ASP A 79 8.08 14.36 4.87
N PRO A 80 7.04 13.93 4.15
CA PRO A 80 7.14 13.60 2.72
C PRO A 80 7.64 14.74 1.85
N SER A 81 7.47 16.00 2.26
CA SER A 81 7.97 17.16 1.51
C SER A 81 9.50 17.23 1.42
N GLN A 82 10.22 16.48 2.26
CA GLN A 82 11.68 16.45 2.31
C GLN A 82 12.28 15.30 1.50
N LEU A 83 11.45 14.50 0.82
CA LEU A 83 11.89 13.27 0.17
C LEU A 83 12.64 13.47 -1.15
N LYS A 84 12.56 14.69 -1.73
CA LYS A 84 13.30 15.08 -2.94
C LYS A 84 13.18 14.02 -4.05
N TRP A 85 11.97 13.70 -4.43
CA TRP A 85 11.67 12.72 -5.47
C TRP A 85 12.16 13.16 -6.85
N ASP A 86 12.30 14.48 -7.07
CA ASP A 86 12.87 15.08 -8.25
C ASP A 86 14.33 14.69 -8.48
N GLU A 87 15.15 14.49 -7.43
CA GLU A 87 16.55 14.09 -7.58
C GLU A 87 16.74 12.70 -8.22
N ILE A 88 15.70 11.87 -8.22
CA ILE A 88 15.72 10.51 -8.81
C ILE A 88 14.61 10.32 -9.87
N ASP A 89 14.00 11.42 -10.33
CA ASP A 89 12.96 11.44 -11.38
C ASP A 89 11.78 10.51 -11.13
N VAL A 90 11.21 10.51 -9.91
CA VAL A 90 10.07 9.66 -9.59
C VAL A 90 8.82 10.09 -10.36
N ASP A 91 8.25 9.17 -11.11
CA ASP A 91 6.97 9.38 -11.79
C ASP A 91 5.80 9.18 -10.83
N VAL A 92 5.81 8.08 -10.05
CA VAL A 92 4.71 7.70 -9.18
C VAL A 92 5.23 7.36 -7.80
N VAL A 93 4.65 7.96 -6.75
CA VAL A 93 4.85 7.53 -5.37
C VAL A 93 3.72 6.59 -4.95
N VAL A 94 4.07 5.43 -4.41
CA VAL A 94 3.14 4.59 -3.65
C VAL A 94 3.22 4.98 -2.18
N GLU A 95 2.15 5.61 -1.68
CA GLU A 95 2.01 5.97 -0.27
C GLU A 95 1.44 4.75 0.49
N SER A 96 2.27 4.10 1.28
CA SER A 96 1.93 2.87 2.01
C SER A 96 2.20 2.93 3.52
N THR A 97 2.37 4.14 4.08
CA THR A 97 2.49 4.33 5.53
C THR A 97 1.15 4.24 6.26
N GLY A 98 0.04 4.54 5.56
CA GLY A 98 -1.29 4.70 6.16
C GLY A 98 -1.49 6.01 6.94
N LEU A 99 -0.56 6.96 6.83
CA LEU A 99 -0.60 8.25 7.54
C LEU A 99 -1.11 9.39 6.64
N PHE A 100 -0.68 9.46 5.40
CA PHE A 100 -0.94 10.55 4.46
C PHE A 100 -2.07 10.16 3.49
N LEU A 101 -3.31 10.11 4.00
CA LEU A 101 -4.47 9.54 3.31
C LEU A 101 -5.51 10.60 2.86
N THR A 102 -5.10 11.85 2.75
CA THR A 102 -5.91 12.95 2.20
C THR A 102 -5.16 13.61 1.06
N ASP A 103 -5.86 14.29 0.15
CA ASP A 103 -5.23 15.07 -0.92
C ASP A 103 -4.17 16.02 -0.34
N GLU A 104 -4.54 16.80 0.67
CA GLU A 104 -3.63 17.76 1.31
C GLU A 104 -2.32 17.10 1.80
N THR A 105 -2.43 15.97 2.48
CA THR A 105 -1.25 15.30 3.06
C THR A 105 -0.43 14.56 2.01
N ALA A 106 -1.07 13.93 1.02
CA ALA A 106 -0.42 13.22 -0.07
C ALA A 106 0.27 14.19 -1.06
N ARG A 107 -0.27 15.41 -1.22
CA ARG A 107 0.29 16.46 -2.08
C ARG A 107 1.69 16.91 -1.65
N LYS A 108 2.13 16.59 -0.44
CA LYS A 108 3.52 16.76 -0.02
C LYS A 108 4.51 15.97 -0.87
N HIS A 109 4.11 14.82 -1.41
CA HIS A 109 4.94 14.05 -2.35
C HIS A 109 5.06 14.75 -3.71
N ILE A 110 3.98 15.39 -4.16
CA ILE A 110 4.02 16.22 -5.38
C ILE A 110 4.95 17.41 -5.16
N ALA A 111 4.86 18.08 -4.00
CA ALA A 111 5.76 19.17 -3.64
C ALA A 111 7.24 18.73 -3.55
N ALA A 112 7.49 17.46 -3.23
CA ALA A 112 8.82 16.85 -3.22
C ALA A 112 9.29 16.37 -4.61
N GLY A 113 8.51 16.61 -5.68
CA GLY A 113 8.88 16.35 -7.06
C GLY A 113 8.31 15.08 -7.70
N ALA A 114 7.43 14.35 -7.03
CA ALA A 114 6.69 13.26 -7.67
C ALA A 114 5.63 13.80 -8.64
N LYS A 115 5.37 13.09 -9.74
CA LYS A 115 4.33 13.50 -10.71
C LYS A 115 2.95 13.01 -10.30
N GLN A 116 2.86 11.84 -9.66
CA GLN A 116 1.61 11.23 -9.21
C GLN A 116 1.79 10.52 -7.87
N VAL A 117 0.68 10.36 -7.13
CA VAL A 117 0.64 9.61 -5.87
C VAL A 117 -0.49 8.60 -5.89
N VAL A 118 -0.19 7.36 -5.54
CA VAL A 118 -1.18 6.29 -5.34
C VAL A 118 -1.21 5.94 -3.86
N LEU A 119 -2.33 6.22 -3.19
CA LEU A 119 -2.58 5.78 -1.82
C LEU A 119 -2.90 4.29 -1.81
N SER A 120 -2.18 3.49 -1.04
CA SER A 120 -2.42 2.05 -0.90
C SER A 120 -3.51 1.69 0.12
N ALA A 121 -4.27 2.68 0.57
CA ALA A 121 -5.35 2.56 1.53
C ALA A 121 -6.49 3.52 1.15
N PRO A 122 -7.71 3.34 1.67
CA PRO A 122 -8.82 4.24 1.39
C PRO A 122 -8.47 5.68 1.77
N SER A 123 -8.79 6.63 0.90
CA SER A 123 -8.69 8.06 1.24
C SER A 123 -9.64 8.40 2.40
N LYS A 124 -9.29 9.44 3.14
CA LYS A 124 -10.10 9.98 4.25
C LYS A 124 -10.87 11.23 3.86
N ASP A 125 -10.76 11.63 2.61
CA ASP A 125 -11.45 12.77 1.98
C ASP A 125 -12.01 12.34 0.61
N ASP A 126 -12.33 13.30 -0.25
CA ASP A 126 -12.90 13.07 -1.58
C ASP A 126 -11.87 12.67 -2.64
N THR A 127 -10.63 12.31 -2.26
CA THR A 127 -9.63 11.77 -3.20
C THR A 127 -10.20 10.56 -3.93
N PRO A 128 -10.19 10.55 -5.28
CA PRO A 128 -10.80 9.48 -6.06
C PRO A 128 -10.21 8.11 -5.76
N MET A 129 -11.08 7.12 -5.62
CA MET A 129 -10.71 5.73 -5.39
C MET A 129 -10.98 4.89 -6.64
N PHE A 130 -9.99 4.09 -7.02
CA PHE A 130 -10.07 3.22 -8.20
C PHE A 130 -9.81 1.76 -7.84
N VAL A 131 -10.63 0.88 -8.41
CA VAL A 131 -10.47 -0.57 -8.31
C VAL A 131 -10.32 -1.13 -9.72
N CYS A 132 -9.28 -1.93 -9.93
CA CYS A 132 -9.01 -2.56 -11.21
C CYS A 132 -10.19 -3.42 -11.69
N GLY A 133 -10.60 -3.25 -12.95
CA GLY A 133 -11.75 -3.95 -13.53
C GLY A 133 -13.12 -3.39 -13.11
N VAL A 134 -13.18 -2.34 -12.29
CA VAL A 134 -14.43 -1.72 -11.83
C VAL A 134 -14.63 -0.36 -12.47
N ASN A 135 -13.77 0.61 -12.15
CA ASN A 135 -13.96 2.01 -12.52
C ASN A 135 -12.69 2.72 -13.02
N LEU A 136 -11.68 1.99 -13.53
CA LEU A 136 -10.47 2.61 -14.08
C LEU A 136 -10.77 3.51 -15.29
N ASN A 137 -11.87 3.28 -16.00
CA ASN A 137 -12.34 4.11 -17.11
C ASN A 137 -12.75 5.52 -16.69
N GLU A 138 -12.96 5.76 -15.41
CA GLU A 138 -13.29 7.08 -14.84
C GLU A 138 -12.03 7.91 -14.51
N TYR A 139 -10.82 7.31 -14.66
CA TYR A 139 -9.59 8.04 -14.47
C TYR A 139 -9.41 9.11 -15.54
N ALA A 140 -9.31 10.36 -15.12
CA ALA A 140 -9.23 11.54 -15.98
C ALA A 140 -7.91 12.32 -15.79
N GLY A 141 -6.86 11.65 -15.30
CA GLY A 141 -5.54 12.26 -15.12
C GLY A 141 -5.31 12.89 -13.76
N GLN A 142 -6.04 12.46 -12.73
CA GLN A 142 -5.82 12.91 -11.36
C GLN A 142 -4.40 12.58 -10.89
N ASP A 143 -3.74 13.54 -10.26
CA ASP A 143 -2.37 13.40 -9.76
C ASP A 143 -2.28 12.65 -8.43
N ILE A 144 -3.38 12.59 -7.66
CA ILE A 144 -3.50 11.82 -6.43
C ILE A 144 -4.73 10.93 -6.52
N VAL A 145 -4.54 9.63 -6.36
CA VAL A 145 -5.61 8.63 -6.38
C VAL A 145 -5.42 7.61 -5.26
N SER A 146 -6.50 6.92 -4.89
CA SER A 146 -6.45 5.81 -3.94
C SER A 146 -6.82 4.49 -4.61
N ASN A 147 -6.11 3.41 -4.27
CA ASN A 147 -6.47 2.05 -4.64
C ASN A 147 -7.45 1.40 -3.65
N ALA A 148 -8.16 2.21 -2.86
CA ALA A 148 -9.13 1.76 -1.88
C ALA A 148 -8.56 0.75 -0.83
N SER A 149 -9.39 -0.11 -0.26
CA SER A 149 -8.98 -1.12 0.71
C SER A 149 -8.89 -2.51 0.08
N CYS A 150 -8.20 -3.44 0.78
CA CYS A 150 -8.19 -4.85 0.41
C CYS A 150 -9.61 -5.44 0.35
N THR A 151 -10.47 -5.10 1.29
CA THR A 151 -11.88 -5.55 1.29
C THR A 151 -12.66 -4.94 0.13
N THR A 152 -12.45 -3.66 -0.19
CA THR A 152 -13.09 -3.03 -1.36
C THR A 152 -12.61 -3.67 -2.67
N ASN A 153 -11.32 -3.96 -2.80
CA ASN A 153 -10.78 -4.64 -3.98
C ASN A 153 -11.32 -6.08 -4.13
N CYS A 154 -11.72 -6.73 -3.04
CA CYS A 154 -12.41 -8.01 -3.08
C CYS A 154 -13.88 -7.86 -3.47
N LEU A 155 -14.59 -6.93 -2.82
CA LEU A 155 -16.05 -6.79 -2.93
C LEU A 155 -16.49 -6.14 -4.25
N ALA A 156 -15.84 -5.06 -4.66
CA ALA A 156 -16.31 -4.23 -5.76
C ALA A 156 -16.38 -5.00 -7.11
N PRO A 157 -15.39 -5.83 -7.52
CA PRO A 157 -15.51 -6.63 -8.73
C PRO A 157 -16.67 -7.64 -8.69
N ILE A 158 -16.91 -8.26 -7.52
CA ILE A 158 -18.00 -9.23 -7.33
C ILE A 158 -19.34 -8.50 -7.41
N ALA A 159 -19.50 -7.39 -6.69
CA ALA A 159 -20.69 -6.58 -6.70
C ALA A 159 -20.99 -6.06 -8.12
N LYS A 160 -19.95 -5.57 -8.84
CA LYS A 160 -20.11 -5.11 -10.23
C LYS A 160 -20.66 -6.21 -11.13
N VAL A 161 -20.10 -7.42 -11.10
CA VAL A 161 -20.58 -8.53 -11.92
C VAL A 161 -22.05 -8.87 -11.60
N LEU A 162 -22.41 -8.92 -10.33
CA LEU A 162 -23.78 -9.20 -9.91
C LEU A 162 -24.74 -8.08 -10.32
N ASN A 163 -24.34 -6.84 -10.12
CA ASN A 163 -25.18 -5.69 -10.46
C ASN A 163 -25.38 -5.54 -11.97
N ASP A 164 -24.33 -5.70 -12.77
CA ASP A 164 -24.38 -5.53 -14.22
C ASP A 164 -25.24 -6.61 -14.89
N ASN A 165 -25.35 -7.80 -14.30
CA ASN A 165 -26.09 -8.92 -14.92
C ASN A 165 -27.50 -9.10 -14.36
N TRP A 166 -27.75 -8.78 -13.08
CA TRP A 166 -29.04 -9.07 -12.43
C TRP A 166 -29.63 -7.90 -11.66
N GLY A 167 -28.84 -6.87 -11.41
CA GLY A 167 -29.23 -5.75 -10.54
C GLY A 167 -29.18 -6.14 -9.06
N ILE A 168 -28.67 -5.24 -8.22
CA ILE A 168 -28.67 -5.38 -6.76
C ILE A 168 -29.60 -4.31 -6.19
N GLN A 169 -30.64 -4.72 -5.43
CA GLN A 169 -31.50 -3.78 -4.71
C GLN A 169 -30.93 -3.44 -3.35
N ASP A 170 -30.49 -4.44 -2.61
CA ASP A 170 -29.84 -4.31 -1.31
C ASP A 170 -28.92 -5.51 -1.05
N GLY A 171 -28.08 -5.41 -0.02
CA GLY A 171 -27.19 -6.50 0.34
C GLY A 171 -26.57 -6.32 1.73
N LEU A 172 -26.23 -7.46 2.35
CA LEU A 172 -25.42 -7.51 3.56
C LEU A 172 -24.09 -8.16 3.23
N MET A 173 -22.99 -7.53 3.66
CA MET A 173 -21.65 -8.04 3.46
C MET A 173 -21.05 -8.53 4.76
N THR A 174 -20.52 -9.75 4.74
CA THR A 174 -19.63 -10.28 5.76
C THR A 174 -18.31 -10.67 5.13
N THR A 175 -17.21 -10.17 5.67
CA THR A 175 -15.87 -10.56 5.23
C THR A 175 -15.21 -11.48 6.25
N VAL A 176 -14.63 -12.59 5.78
CA VAL A 176 -13.72 -13.43 6.56
C VAL A 176 -12.30 -13.05 6.15
N HIS A 177 -11.67 -12.22 6.95
CA HIS A 177 -10.43 -11.55 6.59
C HIS A 177 -9.21 -12.25 7.21
N ALA A 178 -8.14 -12.36 6.42
CA ALA A 178 -6.86 -12.81 6.92
C ALA A 178 -6.31 -11.84 8.00
N THR A 179 -5.48 -12.34 8.90
CA THR A 179 -4.77 -11.53 9.91
C THR A 179 -3.90 -10.47 9.25
N THR A 180 -3.91 -9.27 9.80
CA THR A 180 -3.10 -8.14 9.34
C THR A 180 -2.13 -7.66 10.43
N ALA A 181 -1.13 -6.85 10.05
CA ALA A 181 -0.08 -6.38 10.95
C ALA A 181 -0.58 -5.53 12.14
N THR A 182 -1.82 -5.01 12.08
CA THR A 182 -2.42 -4.23 13.17
C THR A 182 -3.00 -5.10 14.30
N GLN A 183 -3.23 -6.39 14.05
CA GLN A 183 -3.74 -7.34 15.03
C GLN A 183 -2.63 -7.81 15.95
N LYS A 184 -3.02 -8.27 17.14
CA LYS A 184 -2.07 -8.67 18.19
C LYS A 184 -1.65 -10.13 18.06
N THR A 185 -0.38 -10.41 18.26
CA THR A 185 0.15 -11.78 18.29
C THR A 185 -0.34 -12.51 19.55
N VAL A 186 -0.31 -11.81 20.70
CA VAL A 186 -0.84 -12.27 21.99
C VAL A 186 -1.73 -11.19 22.59
N ASP A 187 -2.55 -11.55 23.58
CA ASP A 187 -3.43 -10.60 24.26
C ASP A 187 -2.67 -9.37 24.75
N SER A 188 -3.10 -8.19 24.34
CA SER A 188 -2.50 -6.94 24.78
C SER A 188 -3.50 -5.79 24.72
N PRO A 189 -3.27 -4.66 25.43
CA PRO A 189 -4.19 -3.53 25.45
C PRO A 189 -4.53 -3.00 24.07
N SER A 190 -5.82 -2.69 23.85
CA SER A 190 -6.34 -1.99 22.69
C SER A 190 -7.35 -0.94 23.15
N ALA A 191 -6.99 0.34 23.06
CA ALA A 191 -7.79 1.43 23.62
C ALA A 191 -9.10 1.69 22.87
N LYS A 192 -9.13 1.44 21.56
CA LYS A 192 -10.29 1.76 20.70
C LYS A 192 -11.29 0.61 20.61
N ASP A 193 -10.82 -0.61 20.58
CA ASP A 193 -11.64 -1.83 20.52
C ASP A 193 -10.97 -2.91 21.33
N TRP A 194 -11.58 -3.27 22.46
CA TRP A 194 -11.01 -4.27 23.36
C TRP A 194 -10.89 -5.66 22.73
N ARG A 195 -11.80 -6.01 21.81
CA ARG A 195 -11.72 -7.26 21.05
C ARG A 195 -10.48 -7.31 20.16
N GLY A 196 -10.09 -6.14 19.58
CA GLY A 196 -8.87 -5.98 18.80
C GLY A 196 -7.57 -6.19 19.59
N GLY A 197 -7.66 -6.27 20.93
CA GLY A 197 -6.54 -6.62 21.83
C GLY A 197 -6.30 -8.12 21.99
N ARG A 198 -7.18 -8.98 21.47
CA ARG A 198 -7.05 -10.44 21.58
C ARG A 198 -6.01 -10.99 20.58
N GLY A 199 -5.34 -12.06 20.98
CA GLY A 199 -4.37 -12.77 20.16
C GLY A 199 -5.01 -13.35 18.90
N ALA A 200 -4.62 -12.87 17.73
CA ALA A 200 -5.26 -13.18 16.47
C ALA A 200 -5.07 -14.62 15.99
N GLY A 201 -4.04 -15.30 16.49
CA GLY A 201 -3.78 -16.72 16.16
C GLY A 201 -4.76 -17.70 16.78
N GLN A 202 -5.47 -17.32 17.86
CA GLN A 202 -6.40 -18.16 18.59
C GLN A 202 -7.85 -17.67 18.58
N ASN A 203 -8.11 -16.50 17.97
CA ASN A 203 -9.42 -15.87 18.02
C ASN A 203 -9.89 -15.41 16.65
N ILE A 204 -11.20 -15.53 16.41
CA ILE A 204 -11.90 -14.79 15.36
C ILE A 204 -12.31 -13.46 15.98
N ILE A 205 -11.74 -12.36 15.48
CA ILE A 205 -11.89 -11.03 16.07
C ILE A 205 -12.85 -10.21 15.22
N PRO A 206 -14.09 -9.90 15.70
CA PRO A 206 -15.00 -9.03 14.97
C PRO A 206 -14.42 -7.62 14.83
N SER A 207 -14.55 -7.05 13.63
CA SER A 207 -14.13 -5.68 13.33
C SER A 207 -15.09 -5.03 12.36
N SER A 208 -15.16 -3.70 12.36
CA SER A 208 -15.92 -2.94 11.37
C SER A 208 -15.11 -2.69 10.11
N THR A 209 -15.78 -2.51 8.98
CA THR A 209 -15.17 -2.12 7.71
C THR A 209 -16.03 -1.09 6.98
N GLY A 210 -15.39 -0.13 6.33
CA GLY A 210 -16.04 0.85 5.45
C GLY A 210 -16.26 0.36 4.01
N ALA A 211 -15.87 -0.88 3.68
CA ALA A 211 -15.88 -1.36 2.30
C ALA A 211 -17.28 -1.43 1.69
N ALA A 212 -18.30 -1.80 2.47
CA ALA A 212 -19.68 -1.83 2.00
C ALA A 212 -20.16 -0.43 1.57
N LYS A 213 -19.83 0.60 2.37
CA LYS A 213 -20.17 2.00 2.04
C LYS A 213 -19.36 2.53 0.82
N ALA A 214 -18.17 2.02 0.60
CA ALA A 214 -17.32 2.45 -0.52
C ALA A 214 -17.73 1.83 -1.86
N VAL A 215 -18.56 0.79 -1.87
CA VAL A 215 -19.02 0.06 -3.07
C VAL A 215 -20.46 0.40 -3.44
N GLY A 216 -21.26 0.90 -2.47
CA GLY A 216 -22.65 1.29 -2.65
C GLY A 216 -22.89 2.59 -3.44
#